data_0f11eac328dd02b818e459cfc520f4c4
#
_entry.id   0f11eac328dd02b818e459cfc520f4c4
#
_cell.length_a   1.000
_cell.length_b   1.000
_cell.length_c   1.000
_cell.angle_alpha   90.00
_cell.angle_beta   90.00
_cell.angle_gamma   90.00
#
_symmetry.space_group_name_H-M   'P 1'
#
loop_
_entity.id
_entity.type
_entity.pdbx_description
1 polymer ?
#
loop_
_entity_poly.entity_id
_entity_poly.type
_entity_poly.pdbx_seq_one_letter_code
_entity_poly.pdbx_strand_id
1 'polypeptide(L)'
;MYYFAIITSDFCPQAEMSLTSFFNYNDVILHLFVVDSGYDKVKKHFSDKWYFDKLDIINYYSEDFNQAISKLRHAQIAEKDFPTSTRLSTLNRFRIFDDVKENELTSIDLDVMYFGKIDFSNYQGAMNGSHEPSLNLAKPFHEIDFLINAGVCKYIKDKFNVKTSFTEEMFNRLQNDGPHYWLPDQDILNELATCKCAISEAILTRSMPYTPYLRIRALHYTTPFFKPWVIHPELQIQNQPERILALGFLLYQRYAKRSKIFLKEADTNVAGLLKNSKDSVNFTIAANKIEFRRLCTEIDSWKI
;
A
#
# COMPACT_ATOMS: atom_id res chain seq x y z
N MET A 1 -0.22 -17.47 -10.40
CA MET A 1 0.09 -16.31 -9.52
C MET A 1 -1.18 -15.95 -8.78
N TYR A 2 -1.14 -15.92 -7.46
CA TYR A 2 -2.27 -15.68 -6.58
C TYR A 2 -2.28 -14.20 -6.16
N TYR A 3 -3.31 -13.44 -6.54
CA TYR A 3 -3.44 -12.03 -6.18
C TYR A 3 -4.33 -11.89 -4.95
N PHE A 4 -3.87 -11.12 -3.97
CA PHE A 4 -4.65 -10.88 -2.76
C PHE A 4 -4.53 -9.43 -2.26
N ALA A 5 -5.55 -9.01 -1.54
CA ALA A 5 -5.60 -7.78 -0.77
C ALA A 5 -6.23 -8.04 0.60
N ILE A 6 -5.91 -7.19 1.57
CA ILE A 6 -6.46 -7.23 2.92
C ILE A 6 -7.30 -5.97 3.13
N ILE A 7 -8.50 -6.14 3.68
CA ILE A 7 -9.42 -5.03 3.92
C ILE A 7 -10.10 -5.12 5.28
N THR A 8 -10.34 -3.95 5.87
CA THR A 8 -11.31 -3.75 6.94
C THR A 8 -12.54 -3.03 6.40
N SER A 9 -13.69 -3.23 7.00
CA SER A 9 -14.97 -2.71 6.48
C SER A 9 -15.10 -1.18 6.48
N ASP A 10 -14.29 -0.50 7.26
CA ASP A 10 -14.20 0.98 7.29
C ASP A 10 -13.35 1.55 6.14
N PHE A 11 -12.53 0.71 5.51
CA PHE A 11 -11.65 1.13 4.41
C PHE A 11 -12.28 0.97 3.02
N CYS A 12 -13.50 0.45 2.90
CA CYS A 12 -14.16 0.21 1.62
C CYS A 12 -14.19 1.43 0.67
N PRO A 13 -14.55 2.64 1.13
CA PRO A 13 -14.59 3.79 0.24
C PRO A 13 -13.22 4.15 -0.37
N GLN A 14 -12.14 4.01 0.42
CA GLN A 14 -10.78 4.28 -0.03
C GLN A 14 -10.28 3.21 -1.00
N ALA A 15 -10.67 1.95 -0.74
CA ALA A 15 -10.32 0.81 -1.57
C ALA A 15 -10.90 0.88 -2.98
N GLU A 16 -12.02 1.57 -3.20
CA GLU A 16 -12.62 1.70 -4.52
C GLU A 16 -11.66 2.28 -5.56
N MET A 17 -10.88 3.29 -5.22
CA MET A 17 -9.89 3.87 -6.12
C MET A 17 -8.87 2.83 -6.57
N SER A 18 -8.34 2.08 -5.61
CA SER A 18 -7.33 1.06 -5.85
C SER A 18 -7.88 -0.06 -6.74
N LEU A 19 -9.03 -0.63 -6.37
CA LEU A 19 -9.68 -1.70 -7.11
C LEU A 19 -10.13 -1.25 -8.49
N THR A 20 -10.74 -0.07 -8.61
CA THR A 20 -11.12 0.49 -9.91
C THR A 20 -9.91 0.62 -10.83
N SER A 21 -8.82 1.22 -10.34
CA SER A 21 -7.61 1.39 -11.15
C SER A 21 -6.95 0.05 -11.47
N PHE A 22 -6.87 -0.87 -10.52
CA PHE A 22 -6.28 -2.19 -10.70
C PHE A 22 -6.99 -2.99 -11.81
N PHE A 23 -8.31 -3.09 -11.76
CA PHE A 23 -9.09 -3.90 -12.72
C PHE A 23 -9.20 -3.27 -14.11
N ASN A 24 -8.93 -1.96 -14.26
CA ASN A 24 -8.79 -1.36 -15.60
C ASN A 24 -7.58 -1.91 -16.38
N TYR A 25 -6.59 -2.52 -15.70
CA TYR A 25 -5.37 -3.05 -16.33
C TYR A 25 -5.17 -4.54 -16.13
N ASN A 26 -5.89 -5.17 -15.20
CA ASN A 26 -5.67 -6.56 -14.83
C ASN A 26 -6.97 -7.36 -14.95
N ASP A 27 -6.91 -8.44 -15.72
CA ASP A 27 -8.00 -9.40 -15.87
C ASP A 27 -7.66 -10.68 -15.09
N VAL A 28 -7.79 -10.58 -13.76
CA VAL A 28 -7.45 -11.64 -12.80
C VAL A 28 -8.50 -11.71 -11.71
N ILE A 29 -8.58 -12.84 -11.01
CA ILE A 29 -9.31 -12.91 -9.75
C ILE A 29 -8.43 -12.33 -8.63
N LEU A 30 -8.99 -11.42 -7.86
CA LEU A 30 -8.39 -10.87 -6.66
C LEU A 30 -9.10 -11.41 -5.42
N HIS A 31 -8.36 -12.09 -4.57
CA HIS A 31 -8.85 -12.59 -3.29
C HIS A 31 -8.78 -11.46 -2.25
N LEU A 32 -9.96 -10.99 -1.83
CA LEU A 32 -10.09 -9.87 -0.89
C LEU A 32 -10.41 -10.41 0.50
N PHE A 33 -9.40 -10.45 1.37
CA PHE A 33 -9.48 -10.96 2.73
C PHE A 33 -10.05 -9.91 3.68
N VAL A 34 -11.26 -10.11 4.17
CA VAL A 34 -11.90 -9.24 5.16
C VAL A 34 -11.50 -9.71 6.55
N VAL A 35 -10.73 -8.89 7.27
CA VAL A 35 -10.08 -9.26 8.53
C VAL A 35 -10.75 -8.68 9.77
N ASP A 36 -11.87 -7.98 9.59
CA ASP A 36 -12.76 -7.53 10.67
C ASP A 36 -14.14 -8.24 10.58
N SER A 37 -15.03 -7.94 11.51
CA SER A 37 -16.40 -8.49 11.56
C SER A 37 -17.33 -7.92 10.48
N GLY A 38 -16.83 -7.09 9.57
CA GLY A 38 -17.62 -6.34 8.58
C GLY A 38 -17.77 -7.04 7.23
N TYR A 39 -17.65 -8.37 7.13
CA TYR A 39 -17.71 -9.11 5.87
C TYR A 39 -18.94 -8.75 4.99
N ASP A 40 -20.13 -8.76 5.56
CA ASP A 40 -21.36 -8.45 4.82
C ASP A 40 -21.39 -7.00 4.32
N LYS A 41 -20.83 -6.08 5.11
CA LYS A 41 -20.70 -4.68 4.73
C LYS A 41 -19.76 -4.52 3.53
N VAL A 42 -18.61 -5.20 3.53
CA VAL A 42 -17.65 -5.20 2.43
C VAL A 42 -18.31 -5.77 1.17
N LYS A 43 -18.94 -6.96 1.29
CA LYS A 43 -19.61 -7.61 0.16
C LYS A 43 -20.70 -6.72 -0.44
N LYS A 44 -21.55 -6.11 0.40
CA LYS A 44 -22.60 -5.18 -0.02
C LYS A 44 -22.01 -3.94 -0.72
N HIS A 45 -20.89 -3.40 -0.20
CA HIS A 45 -20.26 -2.19 -0.74
C HIS A 45 -19.77 -2.39 -2.18
N PHE A 46 -19.21 -3.55 -2.49
CA PHE A 46 -18.67 -3.84 -3.82
C PHE A 46 -19.64 -4.53 -4.77
N SER A 47 -20.82 -4.94 -4.32
CA SER A 47 -21.78 -5.76 -5.12
C SER A 47 -22.27 -5.07 -6.40
N ASP A 48 -22.26 -3.76 -6.48
CA ASP A 48 -22.68 -2.97 -7.64
C ASP A 48 -21.52 -2.53 -8.54
N LYS A 49 -20.27 -2.89 -8.20
CA LYS A 49 -19.10 -2.47 -8.97
C LYS A 49 -18.90 -3.37 -10.19
N TRP A 50 -18.52 -2.77 -11.29
CA TRP A 50 -18.34 -3.46 -12.57
C TRP A 50 -17.28 -4.58 -12.56
N TYR A 51 -16.42 -4.60 -11.55
CA TYR A 51 -15.39 -5.63 -11.34
C TYR A 51 -15.77 -6.64 -10.26
N PHE A 52 -17.00 -6.63 -9.75
CA PHE A 52 -17.41 -7.50 -8.63
C PHE A 52 -17.19 -8.98 -8.93
N ASP A 53 -17.47 -9.43 -10.14
CA ASP A 53 -17.28 -10.83 -10.55
C ASP A 53 -15.80 -11.27 -10.55
N LYS A 54 -14.88 -10.33 -10.42
CA LYS A 54 -13.44 -10.58 -10.30
C LYS A 54 -12.94 -10.51 -8.85
N LEU A 55 -13.82 -10.25 -7.89
CA LEU A 55 -13.52 -10.24 -6.46
C LEU A 55 -13.98 -11.54 -5.82
N ASP A 56 -13.03 -12.30 -5.31
CA ASP A 56 -13.32 -13.39 -4.36
C ASP A 56 -13.21 -12.84 -2.94
N ILE A 57 -14.35 -12.44 -2.35
CA ILE A 57 -14.41 -11.81 -1.03
C ILE A 57 -14.46 -12.90 0.03
N ILE A 58 -13.43 -12.99 0.85
CA ILE A 58 -13.20 -14.04 1.84
C ILE A 58 -13.40 -13.48 3.25
N ASN A 59 -14.26 -14.09 4.05
CA ASN A 59 -14.34 -13.81 5.47
C ASN A 59 -13.14 -14.42 6.18
N TYR A 60 -12.22 -13.57 6.63
CA TYR A 60 -10.95 -13.99 7.23
C TYR A 60 -10.78 -13.47 8.68
N TYR A 61 -11.87 -12.98 9.25
CA TYR A 61 -11.90 -12.54 10.64
C TYR A 61 -11.56 -13.68 11.61
N SER A 62 -10.72 -13.41 12.57
CA SER A 62 -10.38 -14.31 13.65
C SER A 62 -10.24 -13.55 14.96
N GLU A 63 -11.17 -13.75 15.87
CA GLU A 63 -11.15 -13.15 17.21
C GLU A 63 -9.89 -13.57 17.98
N ASP A 64 -9.56 -14.87 17.96
CA ASP A 64 -8.39 -15.41 18.68
C ASP A 64 -7.08 -14.77 18.17
N PHE A 65 -6.92 -14.62 16.86
CA PHE A 65 -5.75 -13.99 16.29
C PHE A 65 -5.66 -12.51 16.68
N ASN A 66 -6.77 -11.77 16.61
CA ASN A 66 -6.82 -10.36 16.98
C ASN A 66 -6.52 -10.17 18.47
N GLN A 67 -7.04 -11.05 19.34
CA GLN A 67 -6.72 -11.02 20.76
C GLN A 67 -5.25 -11.37 21.05
N ALA A 68 -4.68 -12.33 20.32
CA ALA A 68 -3.27 -12.69 20.46
C ALA A 68 -2.36 -11.50 20.10
N ILE A 69 -2.64 -10.83 18.99
CA ILE A 69 -1.87 -9.64 18.57
C ILE A 69 -2.05 -8.48 19.55
N SER A 70 -3.26 -8.23 20.05
CA SER A 70 -3.52 -7.12 20.99
C SER A 70 -2.75 -7.25 22.31
N LYS A 71 -2.37 -8.49 22.69
CA LYS A 71 -1.56 -8.76 23.89
C LYS A 71 -0.05 -8.54 23.66
N LEU A 72 0.39 -8.38 22.42
CA LEU A 72 1.80 -8.12 22.14
C LEU A 72 2.19 -6.74 22.65
N ARG A 73 3.34 -6.66 23.31
CA ARG A 73 3.88 -5.39 23.86
C ARG A 73 4.02 -4.30 22.79
N HIS A 74 4.28 -4.70 21.56
CA HIS A 74 4.37 -3.80 20.41
C HIS A 74 3.05 -3.10 20.10
N ALA A 75 1.91 -3.78 20.20
CA ALA A 75 0.59 -3.18 19.98
C ALA A 75 0.31 -2.02 20.95
N GLN A 76 0.79 -2.15 22.20
CA GLN A 76 0.60 -1.15 23.24
C GLN A 76 1.46 0.12 23.06
N ILE A 77 2.66 -0.01 22.50
CA ILE A 77 3.58 1.15 22.30
C ILE A 77 3.16 1.98 21.09
N ALA A 78 2.56 1.34 20.13
CA ALA A 78 2.28 1.92 18.82
C ALA A 78 0.90 2.58 18.69
N GLU A 79 0.08 2.55 19.75
CA GLU A 79 -1.26 3.16 19.75
C GLU A 79 -1.27 4.67 19.51
N LYS A 80 -0.15 5.35 19.78
CA LYS A 80 -0.06 6.82 19.62
C LYS A 80 0.07 7.25 18.14
N ASP A 81 0.68 6.44 17.29
CA ASP A 81 1.08 6.86 15.94
C ASP A 81 0.28 6.20 14.82
N PHE A 82 -0.38 5.07 15.09
CA PHE A 82 -1.18 4.35 14.09
C PHE A 82 -2.41 3.70 14.74
N PRO A 83 -3.59 3.76 14.10
CA PRO A 83 -4.77 3.04 14.58
C PRO A 83 -4.47 1.54 14.68
N THR A 84 -4.78 0.94 15.81
CA THR A 84 -4.57 -0.50 16.10
C THR A 84 -5.20 -1.39 15.02
N SER A 85 -6.35 -1.01 14.48
CA SER A 85 -7.06 -1.72 13.42
C SER A 85 -6.22 -1.86 12.13
N THR A 86 -5.50 -0.81 11.73
CA THR A 86 -4.69 -0.84 10.51
C THR A 86 -3.50 -1.78 10.63
N ARG A 87 -2.88 -1.88 11.82
CA ARG A 87 -1.74 -2.78 12.06
C ARG A 87 -2.15 -4.22 12.18
N LEU A 88 -3.26 -4.49 12.84
CA LEU A 88 -3.82 -5.82 12.95
C LEU A 88 -4.16 -6.38 11.57
N SER A 89 -4.66 -5.52 10.67
CA SER A 89 -4.98 -5.95 9.31
C SER A 89 -3.74 -6.41 8.54
N THR A 90 -2.64 -5.66 8.59
CA THR A 90 -1.42 -6.00 7.83
C THR A 90 -0.76 -7.30 8.31
N LEU A 91 -0.81 -7.60 9.62
CA LEU A 91 -0.27 -8.84 10.19
C LEU A 91 -1.03 -10.10 9.76
N ASN A 92 -2.27 -9.98 9.28
CA ASN A 92 -2.97 -11.11 8.66
C ASN A 92 -2.26 -11.64 7.39
N ARG A 93 -1.34 -10.88 6.80
CA ARG A 93 -0.52 -11.32 5.66
C ARG A 93 0.25 -12.61 5.97
N PHE A 94 0.75 -12.76 7.20
CA PHE A 94 1.47 -13.96 7.62
C PHE A 94 0.55 -15.20 7.67
N ARG A 95 -0.69 -15.04 8.15
CA ARG A 95 -1.70 -16.12 8.10
C ARG A 95 -2.05 -16.50 6.67
N ILE A 96 -2.23 -15.50 5.80
CA ILE A 96 -2.51 -15.72 4.37
C ILE A 96 -1.36 -16.52 3.73
N PHE A 97 -0.11 -16.23 4.09
CA PHE A 97 1.04 -16.99 3.58
C PHE A 97 1.03 -18.45 4.03
N ASP A 98 0.56 -18.73 5.26
CA ASP A 98 0.42 -20.09 5.75
C ASP A 98 -0.76 -20.82 5.09
N ASP A 99 -1.92 -20.17 4.95
CA ASP A 99 -3.17 -20.78 4.50
C ASP A 99 -3.25 -20.97 2.97
N VAL A 100 -2.64 -20.07 2.19
CA VAL A 100 -2.62 -20.14 0.72
C VAL A 100 -1.57 -21.13 0.26
N LYS A 101 -1.94 -22.12 -0.58
CA LYS A 101 -1.04 -23.20 -1.03
C LYS A 101 -0.04 -22.74 -2.09
N GLU A 102 -0.40 -21.74 -2.87
CA GLU A 102 0.44 -21.21 -3.95
C GLU A 102 1.78 -20.70 -3.40
N ASN A 103 2.86 -21.01 -4.12
CA ASN A 103 4.19 -20.52 -3.78
C ASN A 103 4.39 -19.05 -4.18
N GLU A 104 3.74 -18.60 -5.25
CA GLU A 104 3.84 -17.23 -5.75
C GLU A 104 2.57 -16.44 -5.39
N LEU A 105 2.73 -15.46 -4.51
CA LEU A 105 1.67 -14.55 -4.06
C LEU A 105 1.97 -13.13 -4.50
N THR A 106 0.94 -12.36 -4.83
CA THR A 106 1.08 -10.93 -5.11
C THR A 106 0.10 -10.15 -4.24
N SER A 107 0.64 -9.34 -3.34
CA SER A 107 -0.18 -8.42 -2.55
C SER A 107 -0.46 -7.13 -3.30
N ILE A 108 -1.64 -6.61 -3.06
CA ILE A 108 -2.13 -5.34 -3.57
C ILE A 108 -2.68 -4.56 -2.39
N ASP A 109 -1.97 -3.50 -1.98
CA ASP A 109 -2.52 -2.59 -0.97
C ASP A 109 -3.63 -1.72 -1.60
N LEU A 110 -4.61 -1.41 -0.79
CA LEU A 110 -5.84 -0.74 -1.24
C LEU A 110 -5.75 0.80 -1.20
N ASP A 111 -4.55 1.33 -1.08
CA ASP A 111 -4.19 2.73 -1.19
C ASP A 111 -3.20 2.98 -2.35
N VAL A 112 -3.32 2.19 -3.40
CA VAL A 112 -2.51 2.26 -4.61
C VAL A 112 -3.35 2.67 -5.80
N MET A 113 -2.87 3.61 -6.60
CA MET A 113 -3.46 3.97 -7.89
C MET A 113 -2.64 3.33 -9.02
N TYR A 114 -3.29 2.49 -9.83
CA TYR A 114 -2.65 1.77 -10.93
C TYR A 114 -2.81 2.50 -12.26
N PHE A 115 -1.75 2.56 -13.06
CA PHE A 115 -1.69 3.18 -14.39
C PHE A 115 -1.14 2.21 -15.45
N GLY A 116 -1.17 0.93 -15.15
CA GLY A 116 -0.73 -0.15 -16.03
C GLY A 116 -0.54 -1.45 -15.27
N LYS A 117 -0.39 -2.52 -16.03
CA LYS A 117 -0.04 -3.84 -15.49
C LYS A 117 1.44 -3.85 -15.10
N ILE A 118 1.77 -4.32 -13.90
CA ILE A 118 3.13 -4.61 -13.49
C ILE A 118 3.45 -6.05 -13.90
N ASP A 119 4.51 -6.22 -14.66
CA ASP A 119 4.98 -7.55 -15.07
C ASP A 119 6.00 -8.09 -14.08
N PHE A 120 5.55 -9.01 -13.23
CA PHE A 120 6.39 -9.66 -12.24
C PHE A 120 7.16 -10.87 -12.75
N SER A 121 7.03 -11.26 -14.03
CA SER A 121 7.61 -12.50 -14.58
C SER A 121 9.14 -12.54 -14.47
N ASN A 122 9.78 -11.40 -14.62
CA ASN A 122 11.25 -11.27 -14.59
C ASN A 122 11.81 -11.11 -13.16
N TYR A 123 10.97 -11.02 -12.14
CA TYR A 123 11.41 -10.79 -10.77
C TYR A 123 11.36 -12.08 -9.97
N GLN A 124 12.53 -12.51 -9.48
CA GLN A 124 12.73 -13.82 -8.85
C GLN A 124 13.24 -13.72 -7.40
N GLY A 125 13.14 -12.57 -6.75
CA GLY A 125 13.43 -12.42 -5.32
C GLY A 125 12.36 -13.08 -4.44
N ALA A 126 12.67 -13.34 -3.18
CA ALA A 126 11.67 -13.68 -2.17
C ALA A 126 10.63 -12.57 -2.05
N MET A 127 11.08 -11.31 -2.05
CA MET A 127 10.24 -10.10 -2.17
C MET A 127 10.60 -9.32 -3.43
N ASN A 128 9.58 -8.95 -4.20
CA ASN A 128 9.72 -8.17 -5.43
C ASN A 128 8.72 -7.02 -5.42
N GLY A 129 9.15 -5.81 -5.07
CA GLY A 129 8.27 -4.64 -4.88
C GLY A 129 9.01 -3.32 -4.98
N SER A 130 8.33 -2.23 -4.64
CA SER A 130 8.96 -0.91 -4.62
C SER A 130 10.11 -0.86 -3.60
N HIS A 131 11.19 -0.19 -3.96
CA HIS A 131 12.22 0.15 -3.00
C HIS A 131 11.66 1.06 -1.91
N GLU A 132 11.80 0.64 -0.66
CA GLU A 132 11.42 1.43 0.51
C GLU A 132 12.64 2.20 1.01
N PRO A 133 12.67 3.55 0.89
CA PRO A 133 13.71 4.33 1.53
C PRO A 133 13.59 4.17 3.04
N SER A 134 14.61 3.65 3.67
CA SER A 134 14.62 3.41 5.11
C SER A 134 14.30 4.70 5.87
N LEU A 135 13.28 4.66 6.71
CA LEU A 135 12.98 5.70 7.69
C LEU A 135 13.71 5.46 9.03
N ASN A 136 14.49 4.40 9.12
CA ASN A 136 15.22 4.11 10.36
C ASN A 136 16.42 5.06 10.50
N LEU A 137 16.16 6.28 10.93
CA LEU A 137 17.16 7.32 11.21
C LEU A 137 18.15 6.94 12.32
N ALA A 138 17.91 5.84 13.04
CA ALA A 138 18.78 5.36 14.10
C ALA A 138 19.95 4.51 13.60
N LYS A 139 19.92 4.01 12.35
CA LYS A 139 21.03 3.25 11.76
C LYS A 139 21.82 4.13 10.79
N PRO A 140 23.17 4.03 10.80
CA PRO A 140 23.99 4.67 9.78
C PRO A 140 23.60 4.26 8.37
N PHE A 141 23.67 5.17 7.41
CA PHE A 141 23.21 4.97 6.02
C PHE A 141 23.82 3.74 5.33
N HIS A 142 25.02 3.33 5.73
CA HIS A 142 25.72 2.17 5.22
C HIS A 142 25.30 0.83 5.86
N GLU A 143 24.50 0.86 6.93
CA GLU A 143 23.91 -0.31 7.59
C GLU A 143 22.45 -0.55 7.20
N ILE A 144 21.91 0.30 6.28
CA ILE A 144 20.52 0.19 5.85
C ILE A 144 20.44 -0.90 4.79
N ASP A 145 19.90 -2.03 5.18
CA ASP A 145 19.54 -3.08 4.23
C ASP A 145 18.56 -2.53 3.19
N PHE A 146 18.70 -3.02 1.97
CA PHE A 146 17.76 -2.75 0.91
C PHE A 146 16.38 -3.30 1.29
N LEU A 147 15.43 -2.39 1.58
CA LEU A 147 14.08 -2.74 1.98
C LEU A 147 13.12 -2.68 0.79
N ILE A 148 12.19 -3.63 0.75
CA ILE A 148 11.08 -3.68 -0.20
C ILE A 148 9.79 -3.33 0.52
N ASN A 149 9.02 -2.42 -0.07
CA ASN A 149 7.67 -2.10 0.38
C ASN A 149 6.71 -3.25 0.07
N ALA A 150 5.91 -3.62 1.07
CA ALA A 150 5.00 -4.77 0.99
C ALA A 150 3.69 -4.49 0.22
N GLY A 151 3.39 -3.24 -0.14
CA GLY A 151 2.09 -2.84 -0.65
C GLY A 151 1.79 -3.31 -2.07
N VAL A 152 2.77 -3.23 -2.98
CA VAL A 152 2.69 -3.82 -4.32
C VAL A 152 3.88 -4.74 -4.45
N CYS A 153 3.71 -6.00 -4.08
CA CYS A 153 4.82 -6.92 -3.93
C CYS A 153 4.44 -8.34 -4.34
N LYS A 154 5.28 -8.94 -5.19
CA LYS A 154 5.25 -10.38 -5.44
C LYS A 154 6.15 -11.08 -4.42
N TYR A 155 5.65 -12.14 -3.83
CA TYR A 155 6.36 -13.02 -2.90
C TYR A 155 6.55 -14.40 -3.49
N ILE A 156 7.71 -15.02 -3.25
CA ILE A 156 8.01 -16.41 -3.58
C ILE A 156 8.33 -17.11 -2.25
N LYS A 157 7.36 -17.85 -1.71
CA LYS A 157 7.38 -18.34 -0.32
C LYS A 157 8.56 -19.23 0.03
N ASP A 158 8.95 -20.13 -0.87
CA ASP A 158 10.08 -21.05 -0.68
C ASP A 158 11.45 -20.35 -0.62
N LYS A 159 11.49 -19.05 -0.92
CA LYS A 159 12.69 -18.20 -0.81
C LYS A 159 12.76 -17.39 0.48
N PHE A 160 11.87 -17.67 1.44
CA PHE A 160 11.95 -17.10 2.78
C PHE A 160 12.62 -18.07 3.77
N ASN A 161 13.38 -17.52 4.68
CA ASN A 161 14.00 -18.31 5.76
C ASN A 161 12.99 -18.49 6.91
N VAL A 162 12.00 -19.34 6.69
CA VAL A 162 10.93 -19.68 7.65
C VAL A 162 11.15 -21.11 8.13
N LYS A 163 11.28 -21.31 9.45
CA LYS A 163 11.57 -22.62 10.04
C LYS A 163 10.31 -23.42 10.40
N THR A 164 9.24 -22.74 10.75
CA THR A 164 7.98 -23.33 11.20
C THR A 164 6.84 -22.87 10.30
N SER A 165 6.18 -21.76 10.67
CA SER A 165 5.20 -21.08 9.84
C SER A 165 5.48 -19.58 9.82
N PHE A 166 4.94 -18.87 8.83
CA PHE A 166 5.06 -17.40 8.76
C PHE A 166 4.43 -16.74 9.99
N THR A 167 3.28 -17.23 10.43
CA THR A 167 2.58 -16.72 11.60
C THR A 167 3.39 -16.91 12.88
N GLU A 168 3.99 -18.09 13.08
CA GLU A 168 4.82 -18.38 14.26
C GLU A 168 6.09 -17.52 14.27
N GLU A 169 6.78 -17.37 13.14
CA GLU A 169 7.94 -16.49 13.00
C GLU A 169 7.58 -15.04 13.32
N MET A 170 6.42 -14.56 12.84
CA MET A 170 5.91 -13.23 13.17
C MET A 170 5.75 -13.05 14.68
N PHE A 171 5.07 -13.99 15.37
CA PHE A 171 4.86 -13.91 16.81
C PHE A 171 6.19 -13.91 17.57
N ASN A 172 7.12 -14.82 17.23
CA ASN A 172 8.43 -14.92 17.86
C ASN A 172 9.20 -13.61 17.74
N ARG A 173 9.21 -12.98 16.56
CA ARG A 173 9.91 -11.71 16.35
C ARG A 173 9.23 -10.54 17.07
N LEU A 174 7.91 -10.44 17.02
CA LEU A 174 7.20 -9.39 17.73
C LEU A 174 7.32 -9.49 19.25
N GLN A 175 7.46 -10.70 19.81
CA GLN A 175 7.70 -10.88 21.24
C GLN A 175 9.12 -10.51 21.67
N ASN A 176 10.12 -10.84 20.84
CA ASN A 176 11.52 -10.65 21.16
C ASN A 176 12.03 -9.25 20.77
N ASP A 177 11.69 -8.78 19.57
CA ASP A 177 12.26 -7.59 18.94
C ASP A 177 11.22 -6.51 18.60
N GLY A 178 9.98 -6.67 19.05
CA GLY A 178 8.83 -5.85 18.70
C GLY A 178 9.04 -4.34 18.72
N PRO A 179 9.76 -3.75 19.69
CA PRO A 179 9.99 -2.31 19.73
C PRO A 179 10.81 -1.73 18.57
N HIS A 180 11.52 -2.59 17.82
CA HIS A 180 12.38 -2.16 16.72
C HIS A 180 11.67 -2.13 15.36
N TYR A 181 10.47 -2.70 15.25
CA TYR A 181 9.71 -2.71 13.99
C TYR A 181 8.80 -1.49 13.86
N TRP A 182 9.02 -0.71 12.81
CA TRP A 182 8.16 0.44 12.45
C TRP A 182 6.92 0.00 11.66
N LEU A 183 7.13 -0.81 10.63
CA LEU A 183 6.09 -1.46 9.82
C LEU A 183 6.25 -2.97 9.98
N PRO A 184 5.70 -3.56 11.06
CA PRO A 184 6.10 -4.89 11.51
C PRO A 184 5.88 -5.99 10.47
N ASP A 185 4.84 -5.93 9.65
CA ASP A 185 4.62 -6.89 8.57
C ASP A 185 5.69 -6.78 7.48
N GLN A 186 5.98 -5.57 7.04
CA GLN A 186 6.99 -5.29 6.04
C GLN A 186 8.40 -5.59 6.54
N ASP A 187 8.72 -5.15 7.74
CA ASP A 187 10.06 -5.27 8.32
C ASP A 187 10.42 -6.75 8.55
N ILE A 188 9.50 -7.52 9.15
CA ILE A 188 9.70 -8.97 9.39
C ILE A 188 9.85 -9.72 8.06
N LEU A 189 9.00 -9.43 7.05
CA LEU A 189 9.12 -10.08 5.74
C LEU A 189 10.45 -9.75 5.06
N ASN A 190 10.93 -8.52 5.17
CA ASN A 190 12.23 -8.12 4.63
C ASN A 190 13.39 -8.85 5.31
N GLU A 191 13.30 -9.13 6.61
CA GLU A 191 14.32 -9.90 7.35
C GLU A 191 14.29 -11.38 7.03
N LEU A 192 13.11 -11.97 6.80
CA LEU A 192 12.96 -13.36 6.42
C LEU A 192 13.32 -13.63 4.95
N ALA A 193 13.28 -12.62 4.10
CA ALA A 193 13.55 -12.76 2.67
C ALA A 193 15.04 -13.03 2.40
N THR A 194 15.35 -14.15 1.74
CA THR A 194 16.74 -14.52 1.38
C THR A 194 17.31 -13.67 0.24
N CYS A 195 16.45 -13.11 -0.60
CA CYS A 195 16.81 -12.21 -1.69
C CYS A 195 15.65 -11.25 -2.01
N LYS A 196 15.99 -10.07 -2.47
CA LYS A 196 15.02 -8.99 -2.73
C LYS A 196 15.30 -8.34 -4.09
N CYS A 197 14.23 -7.97 -4.81
CA CYS A 197 14.32 -7.27 -6.09
C CYS A 197 13.44 -6.01 -6.08
N ALA A 198 14.03 -4.86 -6.42
CA ALA A 198 13.27 -3.63 -6.58
C ALA A 198 12.57 -3.55 -7.94
N ILE A 199 11.33 -3.06 -7.91
CA ILE A 199 10.54 -2.75 -9.09
C ILE A 199 10.52 -1.23 -9.27
N SER A 200 10.98 -0.74 -10.43
CA SER A 200 11.03 0.69 -10.72
C SER A 200 9.69 1.31 -11.12
N GLU A 201 8.71 0.48 -11.48
CA GLU A 201 7.42 0.89 -12.01
C GLU A 201 6.38 1.20 -10.92
N ALA A 202 6.60 0.69 -9.71
CA ALA A 202 5.79 0.99 -8.53
C ALA A 202 6.53 2.03 -7.67
N ILE A 203 5.88 3.18 -7.46
CA ILE A 203 6.48 4.33 -6.77
C ILE A 203 5.67 4.68 -5.54
N LEU A 204 6.37 4.93 -4.44
CA LEU A 204 5.78 5.43 -3.21
C LEU A 204 5.62 6.96 -3.30
N THR A 205 4.51 7.52 -2.82
CA THR A 205 4.31 8.97 -2.84
C THR A 205 5.35 9.76 -2.03
N ARG A 206 5.98 9.11 -1.07
CA ARG A 206 7.07 9.68 -0.27
C ARG A 206 8.47 9.50 -0.89
N SER A 207 8.59 8.70 -1.95
CA SER A 207 9.86 8.53 -2.66
C SER A 207 10.06 9.63 -3.68
N MET A 208 11.31 10.07 -3.84
CA MET A 208 11.68 10.94 -4.96
C MET A 208 12.15 10.08 -6.12
N PRO A 209 11.53 10.15 -7.31
CA PRO A 209 12.15 9.58 -8.48
C PRO A 209 13.40 10.40 -8.80
N TYR A 210 14.53 9.76 -8.76
CA TYR A 210 15.81 10.37 -9.17
C TYR A 210 15.90 10.56 -10.69
N THR A 211 14.94 10.03 -11.46
CA THR A 211 14.94 10.14 -12.91
C THR A 211 13.60 10.65 -13.45
N PRO A 212 13.60 11.65 -14.33
CA PRO A 212 12.38 12.22 -14.94
C PRO A 212 11.72 11.28 -15.98
N TYR A 213 12.24 10.07 -16.20
CA TYR A 213 11.80 9.16 -17.27
C TYR A 213 11.15 7.87 -16.77
N LEU A 214 10.87 7.74 -15.47
CA LEU A 214 10.18 6.57 -14.95
C LEU A 214 8.72 6.55 -15.41
N ARG A 215 8.34 5.50 -16.11
CA ARG A 215 6.94 5.23 -16.44
C ARG A 215 6.24 4.65 -15.22
N ILE A 216 5.47 5.48 -14.53
CA ILE A 216 4.70 5.08 -13.34
C ILE A 216 3.59 4.11 -13.77
N ARG A 217 3.57 2.92 -13.19
CA ARG A 217 2.49 1.93 -13.34
C ARG A 217 1.69 1.73 -12.06
N ALA A 218 2.29 2.03 -10.91
CA ALA A 218 1.58 2.06 -9.64
C ALA A 218 2.11 3.21 -8.78
N LEU A 219 1.20 3.95 -8.16
CA LEU A 219 1.51 5.03 -7.23
C LEU A 219 0.88 4.70 -5.88
N HIS A 220 1.70 4.39 -4.89
CA HIS A 220 1.28 3.96 -3.57
C HIS A 220 1.27 5.15 -2.60
N TYR A 221 0.10 5.45 -2.04
CA TYR A 221 -0.10 6.50 -1.03
C TYR A 221 0.30 5.98 0.36
N THR A 222 1.61 5.95 0.59
CA THR A 222 2.19 5.43 1.82
C THR A 222 2.01 6.38 2.99
N THR A 223 1.91 5.82 4.19
CA THR A 223 1.71 6.46 5.49
C THR A 223 0.34 7.15 5.65
N PRO A 224 -0.23 7.21 6.86
CA PRO A 224 -1.51 7.89 7.10
C PRO A 224 -1.44 9.38 6.80
N PHE A 225 -0.25 9.99 6.95
CA PHE A 225 -0.07 11.45 6.79
C PHE A 225 -0.09 11.94 5.34
N PHE A 226 0.07 11.05 4.36
CA PHE A 226 0.19 11.43 2.94
C PHE A 226 -0.95 10.88 2.09
N LYS A 227 -2.08 10.52 2.72
CA LYS A 227 -3.27 10.07 2.01
C LYS A 227 -4.19 11.25 1.73
N PRO A 228 -4.62 11.48 0.48
CA PRO A 228 -5.44 12.64 0.12
C PRO A 228 -6.82 12.64 0.77
N TRP A 229 -7.29 11.49 1.27
CA TRP A 229 -8.58 11.34 1.97
C TRP A 229 -8.47 11.46 3.50
N VAL A 230 -7.28 11.69 4.05
CA VAL A 230 -7.08 11.91 5.48
C VAL A 230 -6.85 13.39 5.72
N ILE A 231 -7.72 14.01 6.52
CA ILE A 231 -7.58 15.41 6.93
C ILE A 231 -6.72 15.44 8.20
N HIS A 232 -5.47 15.84 8.06
CA HIS A 232 -4.62 16.16 9.20
C HIS A 232 -4.45 17.68 9.29
N PRO A 233 -5.11 18.35 10.24
CA PRO A 233 -5.04 19.81 10.38
C PRO A 233 -3.62 20.32 10.74
N GLU A 234 -2.75 19.44 11.24
CA GLU A 234 -1.41 19.79 11.72
C GLU A 234 -0.29 19.51 10.71
N LEU A 235 -0.58 18.88 9.58
CA LEU A 235 0.40 18.68 8.54
C LEU A 235 0.74 19.99 7.85
N GLN A 236 1.61 20.74 8.50
CA GLN A 236 2.40 21.76 7.83
C GLN A 236 3.43 21.04 6.97
N ILE A 237 3.12 20.91 5.70
CA ILE A 237 4.00 20.40 4.65
C ILE A 237 5.15 21.42 4.47
N GLN A 238 5.93 21.66 5.51
CA GLN A 238 6.86 22.79 5.51
C GLN A 238 8.26 22.44 5.01
N ASN A 239 8.68 21.17 4.97
CA ASN A 239 10.11 20.90 4.75
C ASN A 239 10.44 19.60 4.01
N GLN A 240 9.54 19.02 3.22
CA GLN A 240 9.86 17.78 2.52
C GLN A 240 9.92 17.98 1.00
N PRO A 241 10.74 17.21 0.27
CA PRO A 241 10.78 17.24 -1.19
C PRO A 241 9.55 16.60 -1.79
N GLU A 242 8.46 17.33 -1.81
CA GLU A 242 7.05 16.96 -1.96
C GLU A 242 6.63 16.71 -3.41
N ARG A 243 7.58 16.49 -4.30
CA ARG A 243 7.30 16.50 -5.74
C ARG A 243 6.34 15.40 -6.16
N ILE A 244 6.55 14.17 -5.68
CA ILE A 244 5.65 13.05 -6.03
C ILE A 244 4.39 13.07 -5.20
N LEU A 245 4.46 13.52 -3.97
CA LEU A 245 3.29 13.70 -3.13
C LEU A 245 2.31 14.67 -3.80
N ALA A 246 2.78 15.82 -4.28
CA ALA A 246 1.96 16.78 -5.02
C ALA A 246 1.33 16.17 -6.28
N LEU A 247 2.11 15.40 -7.05
CA LEU A 247 1.60 14.64 -8.20
C LEU A 247 0.49 13.66 -7.77
N GLY A 248 0.72 12.88 -6.72
CA GLY A 248 -0.25 11.93 -6.20
C GLY A 248 -1.57 12.59 -5.78
N PHE A 249 -1.51 13.72 -5.08
CA PHE A 249 -2.70 14.47 -4.68
C PHE A 249 -3.49 15.02 -5.88
N LEU A 250 -2.81 15.57 -6.87
CA LEU A 250 -3.47 16.08 -8.08
C LEU A 250 -4.16 14.95 -8.89
N LEU A 251 -3.52 13.79 -8.98
CA LEU A 251 -4.10 12.62 -9.65
C LEU A 251 -5.31 12.09 -8.88
N TYR A 252 -5.20 12.02 -7.54
CA TYR A 252 -6.34 11.65 -6.71
C TYR A 252 -7.51 12.64 -6.84
N GLN A 253 -7.25 13.94 -6.85
CA GLN A 253 -8.28 14.96 -7.07
C GLN A 253 -8.97 14.75 -8.42
N ARG A 254 -8.23 14.45 -9.49
CA ARG A 254 -8.81 14.15 -10.80
C ARG A 254 -9.73 12.94 -10.76
N TYR A 255 -9.28 11.85 -10.11
CA TYR A 255 -10.09 10.64 -9.90
C TYR A 255 -11.35 10.96 -9.07
N ALA A 256 -11.20 11.65 -7.94
CA ALA A 256 -12.32 11.98 -7.05
C ALA A 256 -13.39 12.83 -7.74
N LYS A 257 -12.98 13.82 -8.55
CA LYS A 257 -13.91 14.63 -9.36
C LYS A 257 -14.66 13.79 -10.38
N ARG A 258 -14.00 12.81 -10.99
CA ARG A 258 -14.61 11.97 -12.00
C ARG A 258 -15.55 10.92 -11.39
N SER A 259 -15.10 10.25 -10.32
CA SER A 259 -15.89 9.23 -9.62
C SER A 259 -16.97 9.80 -8.70
N LYS A 260 -16.91 11.10 -8.40
CA LYS A 260 -17.76 11.78 -7.39
C LYS A 260 -17.60 11.22 -5.98
N ILE A 261 -16.45 10.58 -5.70
CA ILE A 261 -16.11 10.01 -4.40
C ILE A 261 -15.06 10.91 -3.72
N PHE A 262 -15.20 11.14 -2.41
CA PHE A 262 -14.27 11.92 -1.57
C PHE A 262 -13.94 13.34 -2.09
N LEU A 263 -14.79 13.91 -2.91
CA LEU A 263 -14.49 15.16 -3.58
C LEU A 263 -14.13 16.29 -2.60
N LYS A 264 -14.88 16.38 -1.49
CA LYS A 264 -14.68 17.42 -0.49
C LYS A 264 -13.31 17.29 0.19
N GLU A 265 -12.95 16.11 0.60
CA GLU A 265 -11.68 15.81 1.26
C GLU A 265 -10.50 16.02 0.30
N ALA A 266 -10.62 15.53 -0.93
CA ALA A 266 -9.59 15.71 -1.96
C ALA A 266 -9.36 17.18 -2.27
N ASP A 267 -10.42 17.96 -2.44
CA ASP A 267 -10.31 19.40 -2.74
C ASP A 267 -9.69 20.18 -1.58
N THR A 268 -10.03 19.86 -0.32
CA THR A 268 -9.47 20.49 0.86
C THR A 268 -7.98 20.21 0.98
N ASN A 269 -7.57 18.95 0.84
CA ASN A 269 -6.18 18.55 0.98
C ASN A 269 -5.32 19.12 -0.16
N VAL A 270 -5.80 19.09 -1.40
CA VAL A 270 -5.08 19.67 -2.55
C VAL A 270 -4.98 21.18 -2.43
N ALA A 271 -6.03 21.86 -2.01
CA ALA A 271 -5.98 23.31 -1.79
C ALA A 271 -4.96 23.70 -0.71
N GLY A 272 -4.89 22.95 0.38
CA GLY A 272 -3.87 23.13 1.42
C GLY A 272 -2.45 22.92 0.89
N LEU A 273 -2.22 21.84 0.14
CA LEU A 273 -0.94 21.54 -0.49
C LEU A 273 -0.52 22.67 -1.45
N LEU A 274 -1.40 23.08 -2.36
CA LEU A 274 -1.11 24.11 -3.35
C LEU A 274 -0.80 25.48 -2.73
N LYS A 275 -1.46 25.81 -1.60
CA LYS A 275 -1.22 27.07 -0.89
C LYS A 275 0.20 27.13 -0.31
N ASN A 276 0.68 26.02 0.22
CA ASN A 276 1.95 25.96 0.96
C ASN A 276 3.14 25.60 0.08
N SER A 277 2.93 24.99 -1.09
CA SER A 277 3.97 24.43 -1.95
C SER A 277 3.85 24.80 -3.44
N LYS A 278 3.21 25.94 -3.74
CA LYS A 278 2.89 26.37 -5.12
C LYS A 278 4.06 26.26 -6.09
N ASP A 279 5.25 26.68 -5.68
CA ASP A 279 6.43 26.65 -6.54
C ASP A 279 6.96 25.23 -6.75
N SER A 280 6.96 24.40 -5.71
CA SER A 280 7.31 22.98 -5.79
C SER A 280 6.37 22.20 -6.68
N VAL A 281 5.06 22.46 -6.57
CA VAL A 281 4.02 21.84 -7.42
C VAL A 281 4.21 22.23 -8.87
N ASN A 282 4.37 23.53 -9.16
CA ASN A 282 4.58 24.01 -10.51
C ASN A 282 5.86 23.44 -11.13
N PHE A 283 6.95 23.38 -10.37
CA PHE A 283 8.20 22.78 -10.82
C PHE A 283 8.03 21.28 -11.11
N THR A 284 7.33 20.55 -10.25
CA THR A 284 7.08 19.11 -10.43
C THR A 284 6.25 18.83 -11.68
N ILE A 285 5.18 19.59 -11.89
CA ILE A 285 4.36 19.48 -13.08
C ILE A 285 5.16 19.83 -14.34
N ALA A 286 5.99 20.87 -14.28
CA ALA A 286 6.83 21.26 -15.41
C ALA A 286 7.88 20.19 -15.75
N ALA A 287 8.58 19.68 -14.73
CA ALA A 287 9.62 18.65 -14.89
C ALA A 287 9.07 17.30 -15.37
N ASN A 288 7.82 16.98 -15.01
CA ASN A 288 7.17 15.70 -15.33
C ASN A 288 5.94 15.88 -16.25
N LYS A 289 5.88 16.94 -17.02
CA LYS A 289 4.69 17.34 -17.79
C LYS A 289 4.13 16.25 -18.70
N ILE A 290 5.01 15.50 -19.36
CA ILE A 290 4.61 14.42 -20.27
C ILE A 290 3.98 13.29 -19.45
N GLU A 291 4.65 12.85 -18.40
CA GLU A 291 4.16 11.76 -17.55
C GLU A 291 2.87 12.18 -16.82
N PHE A 292 2.79 13.38 -16.27
CA PHE A 292 1.56 13.87 -15.63
C PHE A 292 0.37 13.88 -16.60
N ARG A 293 0.57 14.34 -17.84
CA ARG A 293 -0.48 14.32 -18.87
C ARG A 293 -0.90 12.89 -19.21
N ARG A 294 0.06 11.98 -19.36
CA ARG A 294 -0.22 10.56 -19.57
C ARG A 294 -1.09 9.99 -18.44
N LEU A 295 -0.70 10.18 -17.19
CA LEU A 295 -1.42 9.68 -16.02
C LEU A 295 -2.84 10.27 -15.93
N CYS A 296 -3.01 11.55 -16.26
CA CYS A 296 -4.34 12.18 -16.33
C CYS A 296 -5.20 11.54 -17.43
N THR A 297 -4.64 11.28 -18.61
CA THR A 297 -5.35 10.63 -19.71
C THR A 297 -5.77 9.20 -19.34
N GLU A 298 -4.91 8.48 -18.63
CA GLU A 298 -5.24 7.14 -18.12
C GLU A 298 -6.45 7.20 -17.17
N ILE A 299 -6.45 8.11 -16.18
CA ILE A 299 -7.60 8.27 -15.26
C ILE A 299 -8.87 8.60 -16.05
N ASP A 300 -8.79 9.43 -17.08
CA ASP A 300 -9.94 9.82 -17.90
C ASP A 300 -10.51 8.64 -18.71
N SER A 301 -9.69 7.66 -19.03
CA SER A 301 -10.10 6.47 -19.79
C SER A 301 -10.65 5.34 -18.91
N TRP A 302 -10.47 5.38 -17.59
CA TRP A 302 -10.91 4.29 -16.71
C TRP A 302 -12.41 4.08 -16.75
N LYS A 303 -12.81 2.81 -16.68
CA LYS A 303 -14.18 2.43 -16.32
C LYS A 303 -14.34 2.66 -14.81
N ILE A 304 -15.28 3.51 -14.44
CA ILE A 304 -15.57 3.91 -13.05
C ILE A 304 -17.00 3.49 -12.72
#